data_8ad98754f2bbf761ee87301399f5229d
#
_entry.id   8ad98754f2bbf761ee87301399f5229d
#
_cell.length_a   1.000
_cell.length_b   1.000
_cell.length_c   1.000
_cell.angle_alpha   90.00
_cell.angle_beta   90.00
_cell.angle_gamma   90.00
#
_symmetry.space_group_name_H-M   'P 1'
#
loop_
_entity.id
_entity.type
_entity.pdbx_description
1 polymer ?
#
loop_
_entity_poly.entity_id
_entity_poly.type
_entity_poly.pdbx_seq_one_letter_code
_entity_poly.pdbx_strand_id
1 'polypeptide(L)'
;MIPSKTYNTPHEATRALCAYERFPGDIWEAFAGNGEMAFVLREAGYTVTATTILDGRHEKAFPKHRVTGGQNFFDINDAPKPNLVSNPPFEVVNEIVNHARAIGVVKMALLLNIKFVGGQGRWGFGGRGEALKWLPCRIYPFADRVTMYPSDWDGSTKNSTTETYAWFIWDLSCDGQPAVIPAVLYSGNYRIAEEAE
;
A
#
# COMPACT_ATOMS: atom_id res chain seq x y z
N MET A 1 6.60 -12.61 -11.03
CA MET A 1 5.27 -13.11 -11.48
C MET A 1 4.34 -11.91 -11.59
N ILE A 2 3.71 -11.66 -12.74
CA ILE A 2 2.73 -10.57 -12.88
C ILE A 2 1.43 -11.07 -12.21
N PRO A 3 0.82 -10.31 -11.29
CA PRO A 3 -0.44 -10.72 -10.68
C PRO A 3 -1.53 -10.90 -11.73
N SER A 4 -2.32 -11.96 -11.62
CA SER A 4 -3.42 -12.24 -12.57
C SER A 4 -4.56 -11.24 -12.45
N LYS A 5 -4.65 -10.50 -11.35
CA LYS A 5 -5.63 -9.44 -11.10
C LYS A 5 -4.95 -8.29 -10.36
N THR A 6 -5.22 -7.07 -10.81
CA THR A 6 -4.85 -5.84 -10.12
C THR A 6 -6.12 -5.18 -9.58
N TYR A 7 -5.98 -4.50 -8.44
CA TYR A 7 -7.08 -3.84 -7.76
C TYR A 7 -6.76 -2.37 -7.54
N ASN A 8 -7.72 -1.52 -7.81
CA ASN A 8 -7.63 -0.10 -7.49
C ASN A 8 -7.85 0.09 -5.99
N THR A 9 -6.99 0.87 -5.38
CA THR A 9 -7.15 1.29 -3.99
C THR A 9 -8.16 2.44 -3.94
N PRO A 10 -9.22 2.33 -3.14
CA PRO A 10 -10.17 3.41 -2.98
C PRO A 10 -9.49 4.67 -2.43
N HIS A 11 -9.86 5.82 -2.94
CA HIS A 11 -9.25 7.12 -2.57
C HIS A 11 -9.39 7.41 -1.08
N GLU A 12 -10.55 7.10 -0.48
CA GLU A 12 -10.80 7.27 0.94
C GLU A 12 -9.81 6.48 1.83
N ALA A 13 -9.35 5.32 1.38
CA ALA A 13 -8.35 4.56 2.15
C ALA A 13 -7.00 5.29 2.22
N THR A 14 -6.58 5.91 1.12
CA THR A 14 -5.34 6.68 1.06
C THR A 14 -5.48 8.01 1.82
N ARG A 15 -6.62 8.70 1.70
CA ARG A 15 -6.91 9.92 2.48
C ARG A 15 -6.90 9.65 3.98
N ALA A 16 -7.45 8.50 4.41
CA ALA A 16 -7.41 8.08 5.81
C ALA A 16 -5.97 7.91 6.31
N LEU A 17 -5.07 7.30 5.52
CA LEU A 17 -3.65 7.24 5.87
C LEU A 17 -3.07 8.63 6.06
N CYS A 18 -3.28 9.54 5.10
CA CYS A 18 -2.75 10.90 5.13
C CYS A 18 -3.27 11.75 6.30
N ALA A 19 -4.42 11.39 6.90
CA ALA A 19 -4.94 12.07 8.08
C ALA A 19 -4.15 11.73 9.35
N TYR A 20 -3.58 10.53 9.45
CA TYR A 20 -2.91 10.04 10.65
C TYR A 20 -1.39 9.92 10.52
N GLU A 21 -0.87 9.70 9.31
CA GLU A 21 0.56 9.55 9.07
C GLU A 21 1.13 10.70 8.26
N ARG A 22 2.37 11.07 8.59
CA ARG A 22 3.17 12.03 7.82
C ARG A 22 4.43 11.34 7.31
N PHE A 23 4.78 11.62 6.07
CA PHE A 23 5.96 11.09 5.42
C PHE A 23 6.94 12.24 5.20
N PRO A 24 8.13 12.21 5.84
CA PRO A 24 9.13 13.24 5.64
C PRO A 24 9.77 13.09 4.25
N GLY A 25 9.44 14.01 3.33
CA GLY A 25 9.95 13.99 1.96
C GLY A 25 9.10 13.19 0.97
N ASP A 26 9.73 12.82 -0.13
CA ASP A 26 9.08 12.21 -1.28
C ASP A 26 8.65 10.76 -1.04
N ILE A 27 7.60 10.34 -1.75
CA ILE A 27 7.02 9.00 -1.63
C ILE A 27 7.27 8.19 -2.92
N TRP A 28 7.53 6.92 -2.77
CA TRP A 28 7.51 5.92 -3.83
C TRP A 28 6.26 5.04 -3.67
N GLU A 29 5.41 5.01 -4.68
CA GLU A 29 4.37 4.02 -4.84
C GLU A 29 4.87 2.93 -5.79
N ALA A 30 5.35 1.81 -5.22
CA ALA A 30 6.06 0.78 -5.96
C ALA A 30 5.15 -0.21 -6.71
N PHE A 31 3.87 -0.29 -6.34
CA PHE A 31 2.86 -1.18 -6.92
C PHE A 31 1.65 -0.39 -7.40
N ALA A 32 1.92 0.68 -8.16
CA ALA A 32 0.95 1.74 -8.44
C ALA A 32 -0.28 1.29 -9.26
N GLY A 33 -0.21 0.16 -9.98
CA GLY A 33 -1.30 -0.25 -10.84
C GLY A 33 -1.72 0.88 -11.80
N ASN A 34 -2.94 1.38 -11.66
CA ASN A 34 -3.47 2.50 -12.44
C ASN A 34 -3.09 3.88 -11.88
N GLY A 35 -2.45 3.94 -10.68
CA GLY A 35 -1.99 5.18 -10.07
C GLY A 35 -3.03 5.92 -9.20
N GLU A 36 -4.11 5.28 -8.80
CA GLU A 36 -5.16 5.90 -7.98
C GLU A 36 -4.62 6.37 -6.63
N MET A 37 -3.77 5.56 -5.98
CA MET A 37 -3.12 5.95 -4.73
C MET A 37 -2.14 7.11 -4.96
N ALA A 38 -1.31 7.04 -6.01
CA ALA A 38 -0.38 8.12 -6.35
C ALA A 38 -1.10 9.44 -6.59
N PHE A 39 -2.28 9.40 -7.22
CA PHE A 39 -3.12 10.57 -7.44
C PHE A 39 -3.50 11.21 -6.09
N VAL A 40 -4.05 10.44 -5.15
CA VAL A 40 -4.47 10.96 -3.83
C VAL A 40 -3.28 11.45 -3.00
N LEU A 41 -2.14 10.77 -3.05
CA LEU A 41 -0.93 11.22 -2.35
C LEU A 41 -0.43 12.57 -2.90
N ARG A 42 -0.53 12.79 -4.22
CA ARG A 42 -0.19 14.09 -4.84
C ARG A 42 -1.19 15.18 -4.45
N GLU A 43 -2.50 14.89 -4.39
CA GLU A 43 -3.52 15.80 -3.85
C GLU A 43 -3.23 16.19 -2.40
N ALA A 44 -2.69 15.26 -1.60
CA ALA A 44 -2.26 15.51 -0.23
C ALA A 44 -0.94 16.32 -0.12
N GLY A 45 -0.35 16.73 -1.27
CA GLY A 45 0.82 17.59 -1.33
C GLY A 45 2.17 16.87 -1.39
N TYR A 46 2.19 15.54 -1.58
CA TYR A 46 3.45 14.81 -1.70
C TYR A 46 3.98 14.79 -3.14
N THR A 47 5.31 14.83 -3.29
CA THR A 47 5.97 14.43 -4.53
C THR A 47 5.99 12.90 -4.60
N VAL A 48 5.39 12.33 -5.66
CA VAL A 48 5.24 10.88 -5.78
C VAL A 48 5.88 10.35 -7.04
N THR A 49 6.82 9.41 -6.89
CA THR A 49 7.31 8.50 -7.93
C THR A 49 6.43 7.26 -7.90
N ALA A 50 5.71 6.99 -8.98
CA ALA A 50 4.83 5.83 -9.08
C ALA A 50 5.37 4.85 -10.12
N THR A 51 5.55 3.58 -9.74
CA THR A 51 6.05 2.51 -10.60
C THR A 51 5.15 1.29 -10.55
N THR A 52 5.14 0.51 -11.63
CA THR A 52 4.39 -0.74 -11.72
C THR A 52 5.12 -1.75 -12.61
N ILE A 53 4.97 -3.04 -12.32
CA ILE A 53 5.45 -4.12 -13.19
C ILE A 53 4.65 -4.24 -14.49
N LEU A 54 3.44 -3.68 -14.54
CA LEU A 54 2.59 -3.71 -15.73
C LEU A 54 3.26 -2.93 -16.86
N ASP A 55 3.14 -3.43 -18.08
CA ASP A 55 3.74 -2.78 -19.24
C ASP A 55 3.03 -1.46 -19.59
N GLY A 56 3.71 -0.57 -20.37
CA GLY A 56 3.31 0.81 -20.66
C GLY A 56 1.93 1.05 -21.26
N ARG A 57 1.06 0.04 -21.37
CA ARG A 57 -0.35 0.20 -21.71
C ARG A 57 -1.10 1.05 -20.70
N HIS A 58 -0.66 1.04 -19.45
CA HIS A 58 -1.25 1.81 -18.36
C HIS A 58 -0.91 3.30 -18.42
N GLU A 59 0.28 3.68 -18.87
CA GLU A 59 0.65 5.10 -19.05
C GLU A 59 -0.28 5.81 -20.05
N LYS A 60 -0.74 5.08 -21.09
CA LYS A 60 -1.69 5.62 -22.08
C LYS A 60 -3.11 5.72 -21.54
N ALA A 61 -3.51 4.79 -20.66
CA ALA A 61 -4.84 4.78 -20.06
C ALA A 61 -5.02 5.89 -19.02
N PHE A 62 -3.96 6.22 -18.25
CA PHE A 62 -4.03 7.19 -17.15
C PHE A 62 -2.85 8.18 -17.17
N PRO A 63 -2.70 9.00 -18.23
CA PRO A 63 -1.58 9.95 -18.33
C PRO A 63 -1.54 10.96 -17.19
N LYS A 64 -2.69 11.28 -16.59
CA LYS A 64 -2.79 12.16 -15.43
C LYS A 64 -2.16 11.60 -14.15
N HIS A 65 -2.04 10.28 -14.03
CA HIS A 65 -1.50 9.62 -12.84
C HIS A 65 0.01 9.41 -12.86
N ARG A 66 0.68 9.62 -14.01
CA ARG A 66 2.16 9.60 -14.17
C ARG A 66 2.79 8.36 -13.52
N VAL A 67 2.39 7.17 -13.98
CA VAL A 67 2.92 5.88 -13.54
C VAL A 67 3.95 5.39 -14.57
N THR A 68 5.13 4.98 -14.11
CA THR A 68 6.16 4.35 -14.95
C THR A 68 5.97 2.84 -14.95
N GLY A 69 5.68 2.28 -16.12
CA GLY A 69 5.45 0.84 -16.31
C GLY A 69 6.73 0.03 -16.49
N GLY A 70 6.60 -1.30 -16.45
CA GLY A 70 7.69 -2.25 -16.70
C GLY A 70 8.76 -2.31 -15.59
N GLN A 71 8.48 -1.79 -14.41
CA GLN A 71 9.41 -1.77 -13.28
C GLN A 71 9.07 -2.88 -12.29
N ASN A 72 9.94 -3.90 -12.21
CA ASN A 72 9.81 -4.91 -11.19
C ASN A 72 10.45 -4.42 -9.88
N PHE A 73 9.70 -4.40 -8.80
CA PHE A 73 10.15 -3.95 -7.49
C PHE A 73 11.43 -4.65 -7.00
N PHE A 74 11.55 -5.95 -7.24
CA PHE A 74 12.68 -6.76 -6.77
C PHE A 74 13.98 -6.55 -7.58
N ASP A 75 13.91 -5.87 -8.73
CA ASP A 75 15.09 -5.53 -9.53
C ASP A 75 15.69 -4.16 -9.12
N ILE A 76 15.03 -3.43 -8.23
CA ILE A 76 15.50 -2.14 -7.72
C ILE A 76 16.48 -2.39 -6.58
N ASN A 77 17.68 -1.83 -6.68
CA ASN A 77 18.74 -1.99 -5.67
C ASN A 77 18.90 -0.81 -4.72
N ASP A 78 18.37 0.36 -5.10
CA ASP A 78 18.33 1.57 -4.27
C ASP A 78 16.92 2.16 -4.34
N ALA A 79 16.30 2.44 -3.19
CA ALA A 79 14.96 3.00 -3.17
C ALA A 79 14.91 4.36 -3.87
N PRO A 80 14.04 4.57 -4.86
CA PRO A 80 13.93 5.85 -5.58
C PRO A 80 13.56 7.01 -4.66
N LYS A 81 12.88 6.72 -3.56
CA LYS A 81 12.45 7.68 -2.53
C LYS A 81 12.53 7.02 -1.14
N PRO A 82 12.75 7.80 -0.08
CA PRO A 82 12.92 7.26 1.27
C PRO A 82 11.65 6.67 1.87
N ASN A 83 10.48 7.10 1.39
CA ASN A 83 9.20 6.62 1.88
C ASN A 83 8.50 5.77 0.82
N LEU A 84 7.93 4.64 1.23
CA LEU A 84 7.14 3.76 0.37
C LEU A 84 5.69 3.71 0.88
N VAL A 85 4.73 3.99 0.01
CA VAL A 85 3.29 3.84 0.31
C VAL A 85 2.65 3.06 -0.81
N SER A 86 2.04 1.91 -0.50
CA SER A 86 1.47 1.08 -1.56
C SER A 86 0.44 0.06 -1.06
N ASN A 87 -0.29 -0.54 -2.03
CA ASN A 87 -1.12 -1.72 -1.86
C ASN A 87 -0.49 -2.87 -2.67
N PRO A 88 0.39 -3.68 -2.05
CA PRO A 88 1.16 -4.70 -2.76
C PRO A 88 0.39 -6.01 -2.95
N PRO A 89 0.88 -6.92 -3.81
CA PRO A 89 0.38 -8.30 -3.84
C PRO A 89 0.68 -9.00 -2.51
N PHE A 90 -0.37 -9.60 -1.91
CA PHE A 90 -0.31 -10.09 -0.52
C PHE A 90 0.52 -11.36 -0.35
N GLU A 91 0.70 -12.13 -1.41
CA GLU A 91 1.43 -13.39 -1.40
C GLU A 91 2.93 -13.23 -1.11
N VAL A 92 3.49 -12.06 -1.45
CA VAL A 92 4.94 -11.77 -1.37
C VAL A 92 5.26 -10.59 -0.44
N VAL A 93 4.37 -10.29 0.52
CA VAL A 93 4.56 -9.13 1.41
C VAL A 93 5.80 -9.27 2.30
N ASN A 94 6.13 -10.47 2.77
CA ASN A 94 7.32 -10.67 3.60
C ASN A 94 8.59 -10.32 2.82
N GLU A 95 8.68 -10.77 1.57
CA GLU A 95 9.78 -10.49 0.65
C GLU A 95 9.84 -8.99 0.33
N ILE A 96 8.68 -8.36 0.12
CA ILE A 96 8.60 -6.91 -0.12
C ILE A 96 9.14 -6.12 1.08
N VAL A 97 8.72 -6.45 2.30
CA VAL A 97 9.18 -5.76 3.51
C VAL A 97 10.69 -5.92 3.69
N ASN A 98 11.20 -7.15 3.54
CA ASN A 98 12.61 -7.43 3.70
C ASN A 98 13.45 -6.75 2.61
N HIS A 99 12.97 -6.73 1.37
CA HIS A 99 13.63 -6.04 0.25
C HIS A 99 13.60 -4.52 0.42
N ALA A 100 12.44 -3.94 0.76
CA ALA A 100 12.31 -2.51 1.02
C ALA A 100 13.31 -2.02 2.09
N ARG A 101 13.45 -2.79 3.17
CA ARG A 101 14.45 -2.50 4.20
C ARG A 101 15.87 -2.53 3.66
N ALA A 102 16.20 -3.55 2.84
CA ALA A 102 17.54 -3.74 2.28
C ALA A 102 17.95 -2.65 1.30
N ILE A 103 17.00 -2.10 0.51
CA ILE A 103 17.25 -1.05 -0.48
C ILE A 103 17.15 0.37 0.08
N GLY A 104 17.02 0.53 1.42
CA GLY A 104 17.11 1.84 2.06
C GLY A 104 15.78 2.59 2.25
N VAL A 105 14.64 1.91 2.19
CA VAL A 105 13.37 2.53 2.60
C VAL A 105 13.41 2.85 4.08
N VAL A 106 13.08 4.09 4.43
CA VAL A 106 13.14 4.63 5.81
C VAL A 106 11.81 4.51 6.52
N LYS A 107 10.72 4.80 5.78
CA LYS A 107 9.34 4.66 6.28
C LYS A 107 8.47 4.03 5.21
N MET A 108 7.63 3.08 5.61
CA MET A 108 6.77 2.36 4.71
C MET A 108 5.36 2.22 5.28
N ALA A 109 4.34 2.42 4.44
CA ALA A 109 2.95 2.13 4.72
C ALA A 109 2.40 1.17 3.67
N LEU A 110 1.93 0.00 4.10
CA LEU A 110 1.28 -0.96 3.22
C LEU A 110 -0.18 -1.18 3.64
N LEU A 111 -1.08 -1.10 2.66
CA LEU A 111 -2.47 -1.47 2.84
C LEU A 111 -2.61 -2.98 2.69
N LEU A 112 -2.89 -3.67 3.78
CA LEU A 112 -2.94 -5.13 3.82
C LEU A 112 -4.22 -5.62 4.46
N ASN A 113 -4.58 -6.88 4.19
CA ASN A 113 -5.59 -7.57 4.95
C ASN A 113 -5.19 -7.64 6.42
N ILE A 114 -6.12 -7.40 7.36
CA ILE A 114 -5.84 -7.45 8.80
C ILE A 114 -5.31 -8.81 9.26
N LYS A 115 -5.61 -9.90 8.55
CA LYS A 115 -5.06 -11.24 8.79
C LYS A 115 -3.52 -11.29 8.71
N PHE A 116 -2.89 -10.24 8.16
CA PHE A 116 -1.43 -10.13 8.16
C PHE A 116 -0.82 -10.13 9.57
N VAL A 117 -1.56 -9.74 10.61
CA VAL A 117 -1.10 -9.86 12.01
C VAL A 117 -0.91 -11.31 12.46
N GLY A 118 -1.53 -12.29 11.77
CA GLY A 118 -1.34 -13.71 12.02
C GLY A 118 -0.10 -14.27 11.30
N GLY A 119 0.28 -15.52 11.65
CA GLY A 119 1.34 -16.25 11.00
C GLY A 119 2.65 -16.30 11.80
N GLN A 120 2.86 -17.41 12.51
CA GLN A 120 4.02 -17.63 13.40
C GLN A 120 5.37 -17.40 12.71
N GLY A 121 5.54 -17.90 11.49
CA GLY A 121 6.79 -17.76 10.72
C GLY A 121 7.17 -16.31 10.46
N ARG A 122 6.19 -15.48 10.12
CA ARG A 122 6.40 -14.04 9.85
C ARG A 122 6.98 -13.29 11.06
N TRP A 123 6.54 -13.65 12.25
CA TRP A 123 6.94 -12.98 13.49
C TRP A 123 8.13 -13.68 14.18
N GLY A 124 8.75 -14.68 13.56
CA GLY A 124 9.91 -15.36 14.10
C GLY A 124 9.60 -16.43 15.17
N PHE A 125 8.33 -16.80 15.36
CA PHE A 125 7.92 -17.84 16.32
C PHE A 125 7.99 -19.27 15.76
N GLY A 126 8.74 -19.48 14.67
CA GLY A 126 8.81 -20.74 13.94
C GLY A 126 7.67 -20.83 12.90
N GLY A 127 7.64 -21.95 12.15
CA GLY A 127 6.68 -22.15 11.08
C GLY A 127 7.30 -22.05 9.69
N ARG A 128 6.46 -21.98 8.65
CA ARG A 128 6.91 -21.88 7.27
C ARG A 128 7.06 -20.40 6.86
N GLY A 129 8.07 -20.12 6.05
CA GLY A 129 8.36 -18.80 5.50
C GLY A 129 9.47 -18.05 6.22
N GLU A 130 9.97 -17.02 5.59
CA GLU A 130 11.01 -16.15 6.15
C GLU A 130 10.38 -15.14 7.12
N ALA A 131 11.01 -14.96 8.28
CA ALA A 131 10.60 -13.95 9.24
C ALA A 131 10.84 -12.54 8.69
N LEU A 132 10.01 -11.60 9.12
CA LEU A 132 10.23 -10.19 8.84
C LEU A 132 11.50 -9.72 9.55
N LYS A 133 12.39 -9.09 8.79
CA LYS A 133 13.60 -8.41 9.30
C LYS A 133 13.32 -7.00 9.79
N TRP A 134 12.13 -6.51 9.51
CA TRP A 134 11.63 -5.21 9.91
C TRP A 134 10.17 -5.37 10.32
N LEU A 135 9.84 -5.06 11.56
CA LEU A 135 8.49 -5.21 12.10
C LEU A 135 7.70 -3.91 11.98
N PRO A 136 6.39 -3.96 11.70
CA PRO A 136 5.56 -2.76 11.72
C PRO A 136 5.44 -2.24 13.15
N CYS A 137 5.45 -0.93 13.33
CA CYS A 137 5.31 -0.31 14.64
C CYS A 137 3.95 0.34 14.89
N ARG A 138 3.16 0.59 13.84
CA ARG A 138 1.78 1.07 13.95
C ARG A 138 0.88 0.31 13.00
N ILE A 139 -0.35 0.08 13.43
CA ILE A 139 -1.40 -0.57 12.63
C ILE A 139 -2.67 0.25 12.77
N TYR A 140 -3.25 0.64 11.64
CA TYR A 140 -4.50 1.40 11.57
C TYR A 140 -5.57 0.53 10.89
N PRO A 141 -6.34 -0.28 11.64
CA PRO A 141 -7.41 -1.07 11.06
C PRO A 141 -8.59 -0.20 10.63
N PHE A 142 -9.27 -0.61 9.55
CA PHE A 142 -10.57 -0.04 9.21
C PHE A 142 -11.67 -0.75 9.97
N ALA A 143 -12.60 0.02 10.56
CA ALA A 143 -13.80 -0.50 11.21
C ALA A 143 -14.83 -1.00 10.19
N ASP A 144 -14.82 -0.41 9.00
CA ASP A 144 -15.68 -0.77 7.88
C ASP A 144 -14.93 -1.60 6.83
N ARG A 145 -15.67 -2.03 5.84
CA ARG A 145 -15.13 -2.82 4.72
C ARG A 145 -14.74 -1.90 3.58
N VAL A 146 -13.45 -1.62 3.48
CA VAL A 146 -12.88 -0.91 2.32
C VAL A 146 -12.98 -1.82 1.10
N THR A 147 -13.76 -1.39 0.10
CA THR A 147 -13.97 -2.21 -1.10
C THR A 147 -12.87 -1.96 -2.11
N MET A 148 -12.11 -3.00 -2.43
CA MET A 148 -11.14 -2.99 -3.52
C MET A 148 -11.84 -3.35 -4.82
N TYR A 149 -11.71 -2.52 -5.85
CA TYR A 149 -12.28 -2.78 -7.16
C TYR A 149 -11.23 -3.34 -8.11
N PRO A 150 -11.54 -4.40 -8.91
CA PRO A 150 -10.66 -4.79 -9.99
C PRO A 150 -10.32 -3.60 -10.89
N SER A 151 -9.10 -3.55 -11.42
CA SER A 151 -8.65 -2.41 -12.24
C SER A 151 -9.42 -2.27 -13.56
N ASP A 152 -10.09 -3.34 -13.99
CA ASP A 152 -10.97 -3.42 -15.16
C ASP A 152 -12.47 -3.30 -14.81
N TRP A 153 -12.79 -2.91 -13.57
CA TRP A 153 -14.18 -2.78 -13.13
C TRP A 153 -14.89 -1.62 -13.84
N ASP A 154 -16.05 -1.92 -14.42
CA ASP A 154 -16.86 -1.01 -15.24
C ASP A 154 -17.97 -0.25 -14.47
N GLY A 155 -18.02 -0.44 -13.13
CA GLY A 155 -19.06 0.17 -12.30
C GLY A 155 -20.38 -0.60 -12.22
N SER A 156 -20.55 -1.67 -13.00
CA SER A 156 -21.86 -2.36 -13.17
C SER A 156 -22.27 -3.26 -12.01
N THR A 157 -21.33 -3.69 -11.17
CA THR A 157 -21.59 -4.62 -10.08
C THR A 157 -21.12 -4.07 -8.72
N LYS A 158 -21.97 -4.15 -7.70
CA LYS A 158 -21.53 -3.87 -6.32
C LYS A 158 -20.61 -4.99 -5.87
N ASN A 159 -19.31 -4.72 -5.83
CA ASN A 159 -18.38 -5.61 -5.13
C ASN A 159 -18.60 -5.45 -3.63
N SER A 160 -18.98 -6.54 -2.96
CA SER A 160 -18.92 -6.60 -1.50
C SER A 160 -17.71 -7.42 -1.10
N THR A 161 -16.76 -6.82 -0.40
CA THR A 161 -15.67 -7.57 0.21
C THR A 161 -16.06 -8.04 1.61
N THR A 162 -15.66 -9.26 1.96
CA THR A 162 -15.75 -9.78 3.33
C THR A 162 -14.45 -9.49 4.12
N GLU A 163 -13.45 -8.95 3.44
CA GLU A 163 -12.13 -8.72 4.01
C GLU A 163 -12.06 -7.38 4.73
N THR A 164 -11.36 -7.36 5.84
CA THR A 164 -11.02 -6.15 6.59
C THR A 164 -9.57 -5.79 6.30
N TYR A 165 -9.35 -4.53 5.99
CA TYR A 165 -8.02 -4.00 5.69
C TYR A 165 -7.49 -3.15 6.83
N ALA A 166 -6.18 -2.97 6.85
CA ALA A 166 -5.47 -2.07 7.74
C ALA A 166 -4.26 -1.47 7.04
N TRP A 167 -3.88 -0.26 7.41
CA TRP A 167 -2.56 0.27 7.11
C TRP A 167 -1.56 -0.24 8.13
N PHE A 168 -0.51 -0.87 7.65
CA PHE A 168 0.64 -1.29 8.44
C PHE A 168 1.80 -0.34 8.19
N ILE A 169 2.38 0.20 9.25
CA ILE A 169 3.43 1.20 9.18
C ILE A 169 4.73 0.64 9.71
N TRP A 170 5.75 0.66 8.88
CA TRP A 170 7.15 0.44 9.22
C TRP A 170 7.87 1.79 9.23
N ASP A 171 8.65 2.07 10.25
CA ASP A 171 9.31 3.35 10.42
C ASP A 171 10.58 3.13 11.22
N LEU A 172 11.73 3.53 10.69
CA LEU A 172 13.02 3.35 11.36
C LEU A 172 13.10 4.05 12.70
N SER A 173 12.31 5.10 12.91
CA SER A 173 12.26 5.82 14.18
C SER A 173 11.66 5.00 15.33
N CYS A 174 10.92 3.93 15.00
CA CYS A 174 10.31 3.00 15.98
C CYS A 174 10.69 1.54 15.71
N ASP A 175 11.75 1.27 14.97
CA ASP A 175 12.24 -0.08 14.72
C ASP A 175 12.56 -0.79 16.05
N GLY A 176 12.10 -2.05 16.17
CA GLY A 176 12.23 -2.83 17.41
C GLY A 176 11.22 -2.48 18.53
N GLN A 177 10.36 -1.49 18.33
CA GLN A 177 9.28 -1.22 19.27
C GLN A 177 8.06 -2.12 19.01
N PRO A 178 7.26 -2.46 20.03
CA PRO A 178 6.01 -3.19 19.84
C PRO A 178 5.05 -2.41 18.95
N ALA A 179 4.32 -3.11 18.09
CA ALA A 179 3.27 -2.49 17.28
C ALA A 179 2.13 -1.98 18.16
N VAL A 180 1.65 -0.78 17.83
CA VAL A 180 0.50 -0.17 18.49
C VAL A 180 -0.63 0.07 17.49
N ILE A 181 -1.86 0.17 18.00
CA ILE A 181 -3.05 0.60 17.23
C ILE A 181 -3.41 2.01 17.68
N PRO A 182 -2.88 3.07 17.02
CA PRO A 182 -3.10 4.45 17.45
C PRO A 182 -4.54 4.92 17.23
N ALA A 183 -5.20 4.40 16.19
CA ALA A 183 -6.58 4.73 15.82
C ALA A 183 -7.22 3.60 15.02
N VAL A 184 -8.55 3.54 15.05
CA VAL A 184 -9.36 2.74 14.13
C VAL A 184 -9.98 3.68 13.10
N LEU A 185 -9.83 3.36 11.82
CA LEU A 185 -10.26 4.20 10.71
C LEU A 185 -11.71 3.85 10.32
N TYR A 186 -12.41 4.84 9.76
CA TYR A 186 -13.71 4.63 9.10
C TYR A 186 -13.65 5.31 7.73
N SER A 187 -13.68 4.52 6.65
CA SER A 187 -13.43 5.02 5.30
C SER A 187 -14.45 6.09 4.86
N GLY A 188 -15.70 5.96 5.33
CA GLY A 188 -16.76 6.93 5.05
C GLY A 188 -16.45 8.37 5.44
N ASN A 189 -15.56 8.61 6.41
CA ASN A 189 -15.14 9.95 6.83
C ASN A 189 -14.25 10.65 5.78
N TYR A 190 -13.75 9.92 4.78
CA TYR A 190 -12.75 10.39 3.82
C TYR A 190 -13.25 10.36 2.37
N ARG A 191 -14.54 10.04 2.17
CA ARG A 191 -15.19 10.16 0.86
C ARG A 191 -15.46 11.61 0.52
N ILE A 192 -15.24 11.99 -0.74
CA ILE A 192 -15.72 13.26 -1.28
C ILE A 192 -17.06 13.03 -2.00
N ALA A 193 -17.93 14.06 -2.00
CA ALA A 193 -19.29 13.95 -2.51
C ALA A 193 -19.36 13.49 -3.98
N GLU A 194 -18.37 13.84 -4.79
CA GLU A 194 -18.27 13.48 -6.21
C GLU A 194 -17.93 11.99 -6.46
N GLU A 195 -17.53 11.25 -5.44
CA GLU A 195 -17.22 9.82 -5.52
C GLU A 195 -18.35 8.94 -4.94
N ALA A 196 -19.43 9.55 -4.49
CA ALA A 196 -20.54 8.86 -3.81
C ALA A 196 -21.72 8.53 -4.76
N GLU A 197 -21.65 8.92 -6.04
CA GLU A 197 -22.61 8.57 -7.11
C GLU A 197 -22.11 7.38 -7.94
#